data_0d192bb4f718b4cf98ff4ae4021d0f7f
#
_entry.id   0d192bb4f718b4cf98ff4ae4021d0f7f
#
_cell.length_a   1.000
_cell.length_b   1.000
_cell.length_c   1.000
_cell.angle_alpha   90.00
_cell.angle_beta   90.00
_cell.angle_gamma   90.00
#
_symmetry.space_group_name_H-M   'P 1'
#
loop_
_entity.id
_entity.type
_entity.pdbx_description
1 polymer ?
#
loop_
_entity_poly.entity_id
_entity_poly.type
_entity_poly.pdbx_seq_one_letter_code
_entity_poly.pdbx_strand_id
1 'polypeptide(L)'
;YMLAVEACARKHALYHYLPQEMSLTQGKVTAKARRFEVSHDKEAPFIVGPEETIDLATLDVILMRQDPPFDMAYITATHILEHIHPQTLVVNDPIHVRNAPEKLFVTHFSDLMPETLISSDREQILKFREAYEDIIVKPLYGNGGAGVFHIKPGDENLNALLEMFTELYREPIVIQRYMPEVRDGDKRIILVDGIPAGAVNRVPAAGEARANLHVGGRAEKSPLTARDKEICAAIGPSLYEMGFVFVGIDVIGDTLTEINVTSPTGIQEINRFDGVQIESQIWDAIEARINARKA
;
A
#
# COMPACT_ATOMS: atom_id res chain seq x y z
N TYR A 1 2.03 5.08 -13.34
CA TYR A 1 2.02 6.03 -14.47
C TYR A 1 2.57 7.39 -14.03
N MET A 2 1.96 8.10 -13.05
CA MET A 2 2.35 9.47 -12.65
C MET A 2 3.83 9.61 -12.27
N LEU A 3 4.37 8.64 -11.52
CA LEU A 3 5.81 8.63 -11.19
C LEU A 3 6.72 8.54 -12.43
N ALA A 4 6.29 7.80 -13.46
CA ALA A 4 7.05 7.71 -14.70
C ALA A 4 6.97 9.01 -15.53
N VAL A 5 5.80 9.66 -15.54
CA VAL A 5 5.61 10.97 -16.20
C VAL A 5 6.56 11.99 -15.59
N GLU A 6 6.58 12.11 -14.28
CA GLU A 6 7.44 13.04 -13.55
C GLU A 6 8.94 12.73 -13.76
N ALA A 7 9.31 11.44 -13.72
CA ALA A 7 10.68 11.03 -13.97
C ALA A 7 11.16 11.42 -15.39
N CYS A 8 10.31 11.23 -16.41
CA CYS A 8 10.59 11.70 -17.77
C CYS A 8 10.75 13.22 -17.85
N ALA A 9 9.87 13.97 -17.16
CA ALA A 9 9.96 15.43 -17.09
C ALA A 9 11.28 15.90 -16.46
N ARG A 10 11.79 15.15 -15.47
CA ARG A 10 13.11 15.36 -14.83
C ARG A 10 14.28 14.81 -15.67
N LYS A 11 14.02 14.21 -16.82
CA LYS A 11 15.03 13.63 -17.72
C LYS A 11 15.78 12.42 -17.13
N HIS A 12 15.14 11.67 -16.24
CA HIS A 12 15.67 10.39 -15.80
C HIS A 12 15.59 9.34 -16.91
N ALA A 13 16.58 8.46 -16.98
CA ALA A 13 16.53 7.26 -17.81
C ALA A 13 15.70 6.18 -17.09
N LEU A 14 14.63 5.72 -17.72
CA LEU A 14 13.70 4.76 -17.12
C LEU A 14 13.86 3.37 -17.70
N TYR A 15 13.88 2.37 -16.83
CA TYR A 15 13.86 0.96 -17.15
C TYR A 15 12.69 0.29 -16.46
N HIS A 16 12.04 -0.63 -17.15
CA HIS A 16 10.98 -1.46 -16.61
C HIS A 16 11.39 -2.92 -16.62
N TYR A 17 11.19 -3.61 -15.52
CA TYR A 17 11.31 -5.06 -15.38
C TYR A 17 10.26 -5.59 -14.41
N LEU A 18 9.95 -6.88 -14.53
CA LEU A 18 9.05 -7.56 -13.60
C LEU A 18 9.87 -8.30 -12.53
N PRO A 19 9.35 -8.52 -11.31
CA PRO A 19 10.08 -9.22 -10.24
C PRO A 19 10.64 -10.59 -10.67
N GLN A 20 9.91 -11.35 -11.48
CA GLN A 20 10.35 -12.64 -12.01
C GLN A 20 11.48 -12.57 -13.06
N GLU A 21 11.81 -11.37 -13.53
CA GLU A 21 12.91 -11.12 -14.46
C GLU A 21 14.23 -10.83 -13.71
N MET A 22 14.19 -10.73 -12.37
CA MET A 22 15.39 -10.57 -11.54
C MET A 22 16.16 -11.88 -11.36
N SER A 23 17.47 -11.75 -11.23
CA SER A 23 18.39 -12.85 -10.90
C SER A 23 19.42 -12.41 -9.89
N LEU A 24 19.69 -13.26 -8.90
CA LEU A 24 20.75 -13.09 -7.94
C LEU A 24 21.82 -14.16 -8.16
N THR A 25 23.05 -13.76 -8.52
CA THR A 25 24.17 -14.68 -8.74
C THR A 25 25.40 -14.17 -8.01
N GLN A 26 25.85 -14.88 -6.97
CA GLN A 26 27.05 -14.52 -6.19
C GLN A 26 27.05 -13.06 -5.69
N GLY A 27 25.89 -12.61 -5.20
CA GLY A 27 25.73 -11.24 -4.70
C GLY A 27 25.43 -10.18 -5.78
N LYS A 28 25.56 -10.51 -7.04
CA LYS A 28 25.19 -9.61 -8.16
C LYS A 28 23.72 -9.75 -8.50
N VAL A 29 22.99 -8.63 -8.50
CA VAL A 29 21.57 -8.56 -8.86
C VAL A 29 21.43 -7.99 -10.26
N THR A 30 20.82 -8.75 -11.15
CA THR A 30 20.54 -8.34 -12.53
C THR A 30 19.04 -8.50 -12.84
N ALA A 31 18.56 -7.79 -13.86
CA ALA A 31 17.22 -8.02 -14.40
C ALA A 31 17.22 -7.93 -15.94
N LYS A 32 16.29 -8.67 -16.55
CA LYS A 32 15.91 -8.43 -17.94
C LYS A 32 14.98 -7.22 -17.97
N ALA A 33 15.49 -6.10 -18.46
CA ALA A 33 14.77 -4.84 -18.42
C ALA A 33 14.64 -4.22 -19.81
N ARG A 34 13.68 -3.33 -19.95
CA ARG A 34 13.44 -2.55 -21.16
C ARG A 34 13.48 -1.08 -20.82
N ARG A 35 14.31 -0.34 -21.53
CA ARG A 35 14.24 1.12 -21.45
C ARG A 35 12.89 1.58 -21.98
N PHE A 36 12.27 2.56 -21.34
CA PHE A 36 11.00 3.10 -21.81
C PHE A 36 10.90 4.60 -21.62
N GLU A 37 10.00 5.22 -22.37
CA GLU A 37 9.62 6.63 -22.25
C GLU A 37 8.10 6.72 -22.16
N VAL A 38 7.60 7.79 -21.52
CA VAL A 38 6.17 8.04 -21.46
C VAL A 38 5.71 8.72 -22.74
N SER A 39 4.66 8.18 -23.36
CA SER A 39 4.00 8.75 -24.53
C SER A 39 2.82 9.63 -24.10
N HIS A 40 2.49 10.64 -24.92
CA HIS A 40 1.27 11.42 -24.79
C HIS A 40 0.03 10.71 -25.37
N ASP A 41 0.23 9.58 -26.04
CA ASP A 41 -0.85 8.74 -26.55
C ASP A 41 -1.47 7.94 -25.39
N LYS A 42 -2.75 8.15 -25.13
CA LYS A 42 -3.48 7.45 -24.06
C LYS A 42 -3.70 5.97 -24.34
N GLU A 43 -3.72 5.57 -25.62
CA GLU A 43 -3.87 4.16 -26.00
C GLU A 43 -2.55 3.41 -25.96
N ALA A 44 -1.41 4.13 -26.11
CA ALA A 44 -0.06 3.61 -26.02
C ALA A 44 0.80 4.50 -25.09
N PRO A 45 0.55 4.48 -23.78
CA PRO A 45 1.16 5.43 -22.85
C PRO A 45 2.65 5.25 -22.64
N PHE A 46 3.25 4.19 -23.19
CA PHE A 46 4.68 3.90 -23.09
C PHE A 46 5.28 3.52 -24.43
N ILE A 47 6.45 4.09 -24.74
CA ILE A 47 7.31 3.67 -25.83
C ILE A 47 8.39 2.78 -25.22
N VAL A 48 8.38 1.50 -25.55
CA VAL A 48 9.24 0.48 -24.90
C VAL A 48 10.33 0.04 -25.89
N GLY A 49 11.58 0.10 -25.43
CA GLY A 49 12.76 -0.35 -26.18
C GLY A 49 12.99 -1.87 -26.14
N PRO A 50 14.09 -2.33 -26.74
CA PRO A 50 14.47 -3.75 -26.71
C PRO A 50 14.79 -4.21 -25.27
N GLU A 51 14.68 -5.51 -25.06
CA GLU A 51 15.09 -6.16 -23.82
C GLU A 51 16.61 -6.21 -23.72
N GLU A 52 17.14 -5.87 -22.55
CA GLU A 52 18.54 -5.99 -22.20
C GLU A 52 18.71 -6.50 -20.77
N THR A 53 19.81 -7.18 -20.49
CA THR A 53 20.15 -7.55 -19.11
C THR A 53 20.97 -6.43 -18.47
N ILE A 54 20.44 -5.84 -17.42
CA ILE A 54 21.10 -4.74 -16.70
C ILE A 54 21.55 -5.19 -15.31
N ASP A 55 22.64 -4.62 -14.81
CA ASP A 55 23.07 -4.74 -13.43
C ASP A 55 22.30 -3.71 -12.59
N LEU A 56 21.45 -4.18 -11.68
CA LEU A 56 20.61 -3.30 -10.88
C LEU A 56 21.42 -2.41 -9.90
N ALA A 57 22.65 -2.83 -9.54
CA ALA A 57 23.53 -2.02 -8.70
C ALA A 57 24.08 -0.77 -9.41
N THR A 58 23.90 -0.66 -10.74
CA THR A 58 24.31 0.53 -11.52
C THR A 58 23.23 1.61 -11.59
N LEU A 59 22.04 1.34 -11.08
CA LEU A 59 20.93 2.29 -11.04
C LEU A 59 21.04 3.20 -9.81
N ASP A 60 20.56 4.43 -9.93
CA ASP A 60 20.47 5.36 -8.80
C ASP A 60 19.30 4.97 -7.86
N VAL A 61 18.18 4.54 -8.43
CA VAL A 61 16.95 4.18 -7.68
C VAL A 61 16.15 3.08 -8.35
N ILE A 62 15.52 2.25 -7.53
CA ILE A 62 14.51 1.25 -7.93
C ILE A 62 13.22 1.53 -7.17
N LEU A 63 12.13 1.72 -7.90
CA LEU A 63 10.81 1.86 -7.34
C LEU A 63 10.13 0.48 -7.28
N MET A 64 9.92 -0.04 -6.08
CA MET A 64 9.14 -1.27 -5.87
C MET A 64 7.66 -0.96 -6.07
N ARG A 65 7.20 -1.11 -7.30
CA ARG A 65 5.80 -0.85 -7.68
C ARG A 65 5.09 -2.09 -8.20
N GLN A 66 5.57 -3.27 -7.77
CA GLN A 66 4.92 -4.54 -8.11
C GLN A 66 3.52 -4.62 -7.50
N ASP A 67 2.62 -5.23 -8.25
CA ASP A 67 1.26 -5.46 -7.80
C ASP A 67 1.19 -6.55 -6.72
N PRO A 68 0.16 -6.54 -5.86
CA PRO A 68 -0.08 -7.65 -4.95
C PRO A 68 -0.33 -8.97 -5.72
N PRO A 69 -0.22 -10.15 -5.07
CA PRO A 69 -0.33 -10.35 -3.62
C PRO A 69 0.96 -10.10 -2.85
N PHE A 70 0.83 -9.78 -1.56
CA PHE A 70 1.94 -9.75 -0.62
C PHE A 70 2.20 -11.18 -0.11
N ASP A 71 2.99 -11.92 -0.84
CA ASP A 71 3.27 -13.35 -0.66
C ASP A 71 4.78 -13.62 -0.64
N MET A 72 5.17 -14.90 -0.62
CA MET A 72 6.57 -15.29 -0.64
C MET A 72 7.34 -14.83 -1.89
N ALA A 73 6.66 -14.65 -3.03
CA ALA A 73 7.29 -14.10 -4.23
C ALA A 73 7.61 -12.62 -4.05
N TYR A 74 6.67 -11.86 -3.43
CA TYR A 74 6.90 -10.48 -3.05
C TYR A 74 8.06 -10.35 -2.04
N ILE A 75 8.03 -11.13 -0.96
CA ILE A 75 9.07 -11.15 0.08
C ILE A 75 10.42 -11.53 -0.51
N THR A 76 10.48 -12.53 -1.41
CA THR A 76 11.72 -12.93 -2.08
C THR A 76 12.30 -11.79 -2.93
N ALA A 77 11.46 -11.04 -3.65
CA ALA A 77 11.91 -9.87 -4.40
C ALA A 77 12.57 -8.83 -3.49
N THR A 78 12.01 -8.58 -2.30
CA THR A 78 12.62 -7.66 -1.33
C THR A 78 13.97 -8.16 -0.84
N HIS A 79 14.15 -9.46 -0.58
CA HIS A 79 15.43 -10.06 -0.20
C HIS A 79 16.48 -9.92 -1.30
N ILE A 80 16.10 -10.08 -2.56
CA ILE A 80 17.01 -9.90 -3.68
C ILE A 80 17.45 -8.43 -3.77
N LEU A 81 16.52 -7.49 -3.66
CA LEU A 81 16.82 -6.05 -3.75
C LEU A 81 17.62 -5.52 -2.55
N GLU A 82 17.53 -6.16 -1.39
CA GLU A 82 18.35 -5.84 -0.22
C GLU A 82 19.86 -5.94 -0.50
N HIS A 83 20.29 -6.85 -1.39
CA HIS A 83 21.71 -7.01 -1.74
C HIS A 83 22.35 -5.77 -2.36
N ILE A 84 21.54 -4.90 -2.96
CA ILE A 84 22.01 -3.67 -3.61
C ILE A 84 21.59 -2.41 -2.86
N HIS A 85 20.66 -2.53 -1.91
CA HIS A 85 20.29 -1.43 -1.03
C HIS A 85 21.31 -1.31 0.12
N PRO A 86 21.75 -0.10 0.51
CA PRO A 86 21.33 1.21 0.01
C PRO A 86 22.17 1.77 -1.15
N GLN A 87 23.12 1.04 -1.73
CA GLN A 87 23.94 1.54 -2.86
C GLN A 87 23.05 2.01 -4.00
N THR A 88 22.14 1.18 -4.47
CA THR A 88 20.98 1.57 -5.26
C THR A 88 19.84 1.86 -4.28
N LEU A 89 19.25 3.04 -4.33
CA LEU A 89 18.12 3.36 -3.46
C LEU A 89 16.89 2.56 -3.88
N VAL A 90 16.45 1.62 -3.04
CA VAL A 90 15.18 0.92 -3.26
C VAL A 90 14.07 1.64 -2.49
N VAL A 91 12.98 1.99 -3.13
CA VAL A 91 11.85 2.74 -2.56
C VAL A 91 10.57 1.90 -2.67
N ASN A 92 9.93 1.58 -1.54
CA ASN A 92 10.34 1.83 -0.17
C ASN A 92 11.45 0.84 0.23
N ASP A 93 12.10 1.10 1.39
CA ASP A 93 13.17 0.24 1.93
C ASP A 93 12.74 -1.24 1.95
N PRO A 94 13.48 -2.15 1.28
CA PRO A 94 13.04 -3.53 1.07
C PRO A 94 12.97 -4.35 2.37
N ILE A 95 13.85 -4.05 3.35
CA ILE A 95 13.86 -4.73 4.66
C ILE A 95 12.58 -4.38 5.42
N HIS A 96 12.26 -3.10 5.45
CA HIS A 96 11.11 -2.62 6.20
C HIS A 96 9.79 -2.93 5.50
N VAL A 97 9.73 -2.91 4.17
CA VAL A 97 8.51 -3.29 3.41
C VAL A 97 8.06 -4.70 3.74
N ARG A 98 8.97 -5.70 3.73
CA ARG A 98 8.57 -7.08 4.05
C ARG A 98 8.15 -7.28 5.51
N ASN A 99 8.59 -6.39 6.42
CA ASN A 99 8.25 -6.42 7.84
C ASN A 99 7.00 -5.58 8.18
N ALA A 100 6.37 -4.94 7.20
CA ALA A 100 5.23 -4.06 7.39
C ALA A 100 4.00 -4.47 6.54
N PRO A 101 3.46 -5.70 6.71
CA PRO A 101 2.19 -6.06 6.08
C PRO A 101 1.08 -5.12 6.56
N GLU A 102 0.28 -4.60 5.64
CA GLU A 102 -0.64 -3.47 5.84
C GLU A 102 -1.56 -3.55 7.07
N LYS A 103 -2.07 -4.78 7.36
CA LYS A 103 -3.03 -5.02 8.45
C LYS A 103 -2.37 -5.48 9.75
N LEU A 104 -1.08 -5.88 9.71
CA LEU A 104 -0.29 -6.18 10.90
C LEU A 104 0.50 -4.96 11.35
N PHE A 105 1.16 -4.26 10.45
CA PHE A 105 1.99 -3.12 10.81
C PHE A 105 1.20 -2.01 11.52
N VAL A 106 -0.04 -1.78 11.09
CA VAL A 106 -0.93 -0.81 11.74
C VAL A 106 -1.18 -1.11 13.23
N THR A 107 -1.07 -2.37 13.68
CA THR A 107 -1.29 -2.76 15.09
C THR A 107 -0.25 -2.19 16.06
N HIS A 108 0.89 -1.72 15.57
CA HIS A 108 1.85 -0.95 16.38
C HIS A 108 1.30 0.41 16.85
N PHE A 109 0.19 0.85 16.24
CA PHE A 109 -0.50 2.10 16.55
C PHE A 109 -1.94 1.81 17.04
N SER A 110 -2.09 0.84 17.93
CA SER A 110 -3.37 0.32 18.42
C SER A 110 -4.33 1.40 18.95
N ASP A 111 -3.79 2.47 19.56
CA ASP A 111 -4.59 3.59 20.07
C ASP A 111 -5.26 4.43 18.97
N LEU A 112 -4.83 4.26 17.72
CA LEU A 112 -5.41 4.93 16.56
C LEU A 112 -6.39 4.02 15.80
N MET A 113 -6.45 2.73 16.13
CA MET A 113 -7.23 1.72 15.41
C MET A 113 -8.63 1.53 16.03
N PRO A 114 -9.58 1.01 15.25
CA PRO A 114 -10.75 0.39 15.82
C PRO A 114 -10.38 -0.93 16.51
N GLU A 115 -11.24 -1.41 17.39
CA GLU A 115 -11.03 -2.70 18.06
C GLU A 115 -10.86 -3.80 17.01
N THR A 116 -9.73 -4.49 17.13
CA THR A 116 -9.27 -5.47 16.12
C THR A 116 -8.70 -6.69 16.81
N LEU A 117 -9.09 -7.87 16.35
CA LEU A 117 -8.50 -9.16 16.70
C LEU A 117 -7.89 -9.78 15.44
N ILE A 118 -6.66 -10.27 15.55
CA ILE A 118 -6.01 -11.09 14.51
C ILE A 118 -5.78 -12.46 15.11
N SER A 119 -6.51 -13.46 14.64
CA SER A 119 -6.50 -14.80 15.25
C SER A 119 -6.95 -15.89 14.27
N SER A 120 -6.48 -17.12 14.51
CA SER A 120 -7.04 -18.37 13.98
C SER A 120 -7.85 -19.11 15.04
N ASP A 121 -7.86 -18.62 16.28
CA ASP A 121 -8.57 -19.26 17.39
C ASP A 121 -10.07 -18.93 17.36
N ARG A 122 -10.87 -19.94 17.04
CA ARG A 122 -12.33 -19.80 16.93
C ARG A 122 -12.98 -19.30 18.23
N GLU A 123 -12.49 -19.72 19.40
CA GLU A 123 -13.07 -19.30 20.67
C GLU A 123 -12.84 -17.79 20.90
N GLN A 124 -11.66 -17.29 20.60
CA GLN A 124 -11.37 -15.87 20.69
C GLN A 124 -12.21 -15.04 19.69
N ILE A 125 -12.39 -15.56 18.47
CA ILE A 125 -13.24 -14.91 17.46
C ILE A 125 -14.69 -14.81 17.92
N LEU A 126 -15.23 -15.87 18.48
CA LEU A 126 -16.61 -15.89 19.01
C LEU A 126 -16.77 -14.94 20.20
N LYS A 127 -15.80 -14.86 21.13
CA LYS A 127 -15.79 -13.89 22.22
C LYS A 127 -15.75 -12.44 21.71
N PHE A 128 -14.94 -12.17 20.68
CA PHE A 128 -14.89 -10.85 20.04
C PHE A 128 -16.24 -10.50 19.40
N ARG A 129 -16.85 -11.48 18.71
CA ARG A 129 -18.18 -11.34 18.11
C ARG A 129 -19.25 -11.04 19.18
N GLU A 130 -19.21 -11.72 20.32
CA GLU A 130 -20.13 -11.49 21.43
C GLU A 130 -19.97 -10.08 22.02
N ALA A 131 -18.74 -9.59 22.09
CA ALA A 131 -18.45 -8.26 22.65
C ALA A 131 -18.87 -7.10 21.74
N TYR A 132 -18.72 -7.25 20.41
CA TYR A 132 -18.93 -6.16 19.45
C TYR A 132 -20.13 -6.34 18.51
N GLU A 133 -20.76 -7.51 18.51
CA GLU A 133 -21.97 -7.89 17.74
C GLU A 133 -21.87 -7.65 16.22
N ASP A 134 -21.49 -6.46 15.79
CA ASP A 134 -21.36 -6.04 14.39
C ASP A 134 -19.88 -5.97 14.00
N ILE A 135 -19.43 -6.88 13.12
CA ILE A 135 -18.01 -7.07 12.84
C ILE A 135 -17.71 -7.20 11.34
N ILE A 136 -16.50 -6.86 10.98
CA ILE A 136 -15.88 -7.19 9.69
C ILE A 136 -14.95 -8.40 9.88
N VAL A 137 -15.03 -9.36 8.97
CA VAL A 137 -14.08 -10.48 8.85
C VAL A 137 -13.36 -10.35 7.51
N LYS A 138 -12.03 -10.36 7.51
CA LYS A 138 -11.22 -10.18 6.30
C LYS A 138 -9.93 -10.99 6.35
N PRO A 139 -9.37 -11.43 5.19
CA PRO A 139 -8.07 -12.09 5.15
C PRO A 139 -6.95 -11.13 5.56
N LEU A 140 -5.92 -11.65 6.23
CA LEU A 140 -4.78 -10.84 6.69
C LEU A 140 -4.00 -10.23 5.52
N TYR A 141 -3.75 -11.00 4.47
CA TYR A 141 -2.97 -10.59 3.29
C TYR A 141 -3.83 -10.31 2.05
N GLY A 142 -5.15 -10.10 2.24
CA GLY A 142 -6.05 -9.72 1.14
C GLY A 142 -5.84 -8.26 0.71
N ASN A 143 -6.12 -7.97 -0.54
CA ASN A 143 -6.04 -6.64 -1.12
C ASN A 143 -7.30 -6.29 -1.92
N GLY A 144 -7.48 -4.99 -2.23
CA GLY A 144 -8.58 -4.52 -3.09
C GLY A 144 -9.98 -4.81 -2.57
N GLY A 145 -10.15 -5.14 -1.29
CA GLY A 145 -11.44 -5.49 -0.70
C GLY A 145 -11.88 -6.96 -0.93
N ALA A 146 -11.03 -7.80 -1.52
CA ALA A 146 -11.33 -9.21 -1.71
C ALA A 146 -11.44 -9.93 -0.35
N GLY A 147 -12.48 -10.77 -0.18
CA GLY A 147 -12.70 -11.56 1.04
C GLY A 147 -13.11 -10.74 2.27
N VAL A 148 -13.61 -9.52 2.11
CA VAL A 148 -14.14 -8.70 3.20
C VAL A 148 -15.62 -9.03 3.39
N PHE A 149 -15.98 -9.47 4.59
CA PHE A 149 -17.35 -9.84 4.96
C PHE A 149 -17.83 -9.00 6.13
N HIS A 150 -19.03 -8.47 6.01
CA HIS A 150 -19.74 -7.76 7.07
C HIS A 150 -20.72 -8.73 7.74
N ILE A 151 -20.45 -9.10 8.98
CA ILE A 151 -21.25 -9.99 9.80
C ILE A 151 -22.07 -9.16 10.78
N LYS A 152 -23.35 -9.00 10.45
CA LYS A 152 -24.30 -8.19 11.22
C LYS A 152 -24.76 -8.91 12.50
N PRO A 153 -25.35 -8.18 13.48
CA PRO A 153 -26.02 -8.80 14.60
C PRO A 153 -27.03 -9.86 14.15
N GLY A 154 -26.97 -11.06 14.76
CA GLY A 154 -27.86 -12.16 14.42
C GLY A 154 -27.52 -12.93 13.14
N ASP A 155 -26.43 -12.59 12.43
CA ASP A 155 -26.01 -13.35 11.24
C ASP A 155 -25.49 -14.74 11.64
N GLU A 156 -26.12 -15.79 11.09
CA GLU A 156 -25.83 -17.19 11.40
C GLU A 156 -24.66 -17.76 10.57
N ASN A 157 -24.15 -16.99 9.58
CA ASN A 157 -23.14 -17.50 8.64
C ASN A 157 -21.70 -17.45 9.17
N LEU A 158 -21.45 -16.84 10.34
CA LEU A 158 -20.08 -16.68 10.84
C LEU A 158 -19.35 -18.03 10.94
N ASN A 159 -20.00 -19.08 11.43
CA ASN A 159 -19.35 -20.39 11.58
C ASN A 159 -18.93 -20.97 10.23
N ALA A 160 -19.82 -20.96 9.24
CA ALA A 160 -19.50 -21.42 7.88
C ALA A 160 -18.40 -20.57 7.22
N LEU A 161 -18.42 -19.27 7.48
CA LEU A 161 -17.37 -18.36 7.00
C LEU A 161 -16.00 -18.70 7.61
N LEU A 162 -15.94 -18.96 8.92
CA LEU A 162 -14.70 -19.35 9.60
C LEU A 162 -14.16 -20.68 9.08
N GLU A 163 -15.02 -21.66 8.81
CA GLU A 163 -14.65 -22.93 8.18
C GLU A 163 -14.05 -22.70 6.80
N MET A 164 -14.70 -21.89 5.96
CA MET A 164 -14.21 -21.52 4.64
C MET A 164 -12.83 -20.81 4.72
N PHE A 165 -12.66 -19.87 5.64
CA PHE A 165 -11.38 -19.20 5.82
C PHE A 165 -10.28 -20.17 6.25
N THR A 166 -10.56 -21.11 7.14
CA THR A 166 -9.61 -22.13 7.60
C THR A 166 -9.16 -23.06 6.45
N GLU A 167 -10.07 -23.36 5.51
CA GLU A 167 -9.74 -24.17 4.33
C GLU A 167 -8.90 -23.39 3.29
N LEU A 168 -9.21 -22.11 3.09
CA LEU A 168 -8.58 -21.29 2.06
C LEU A 168 -7.24 -20.67 2.50
N TYR A 169 -7.10 -20.36 3.79
CA TYR A 169 -5.94 -19.63 4.33
C TYR A 169 -5.31 -20.39 5.48
N ARG A 170 -3.99 -20.34 5.59
CA ARG A 170 -3.23 -20.87 6.72
C ARG A 170 -2.93 -19.81 7.77
N GLU A 171 -3.01 -18.56 7.37
CA GLU A 171 -2.72 -17.40 8.19
C GLU A 171 -3.93 -17.06 9.08
N PRO A 172 -3.69 -16.40 10.23
CA PRO A 172 -4.77 -15.80 11.01
C PRO A 172 -5.62 -14.85 10.14
N ILE A 173 -6.85 -14.65 10.53
CA ILE A 173 -7.76 -13.70 9.91
C ILE A 173 -7.93 -12.46 10.78
N VAL A 174 -8.33 -11.36 10.18
CA VAL A 174 -8.63 -10.11 10.87
C VAL A 174 -10.12 -10.04 11.16
N ILE A 175 -10.46 -9.85 12.43
CA ILE A 175 -11.80 -9.54 12.90
C ILE A 175 -11.76 -8.13 13.47
N GLN A 176 -12.64 -7.26 13.02
CA GLN A 176 -12.63 -5.85 13.38
C GLN A 176 -14.04 -5.36 13.68
N ARG A 177 -14.21 -4.52 14.70
CA ARG A 177 -15.50 -3.88 14.93
C ARG A 177 -15.95 -3.14 13.68
N TYR A 178 -17.21 -3.32 13.29
CA TYR A 178 -17.77 -2.58 12.16
C TYR A 178 -17.89 -1.09 12.51
N MET A 179 -17.47 -0.26 11.60
CA MET A 179 -17.58 1.19 11.70
C MET A 179 -18.60 1.67 10.68
N PRO A 180 -19.79 2.12 11.12
CA PRO A 180 -20.82 2.60 10.20
C PRO A 180 -20.38 3.81 9.38
N GLU A 181 -19.38 4.56 9.85
CA GLU A 181 -18.76 5.70 9.16
C GLU A 181 -18.16 5.32 7.79
N VAL A 182 -17.90 4.03 7.53
CA VAL A 182 -17.48 3.57 6.20
C VAL A 182 -18.50 3.91 5.11
N ARG A 183 -19.77 4.13 5.49
CA ARG A 183 -20.82 4.56 4.54
C ARG A 183 -20.60 5.97 4.02
N ASP A 184 -19.95 6.82 4.82
CA ASP A 184 -19.55 8.17 4.44
C ASP A 184 -18.21 8.17 3.69
N GLY A 185 -17.49 7.05 3.75
CA GLY A 185 -16.27 6.79 3.01
C GLY A 185 -15.15 6.18 3.83
N ASP A 186 -14.16 5.70 3.10
CA ASP A 186 -12.87 5.20 3.55
C ASP A 186 -11.81 6.12 2.92
N LYS A 187 -11.23 7.00 3.73
CA LYS A 187 -10.31 8.02 3.28
C LYS A 187 -8.92 7.44 3.06
N ARG A 188 -8.39 7.56 1.84
CA ARG A 188 -6.99 7.32 1.53
C ARG A 188 -6.20 8.63 1.70
N ILE A 189 -5.22 8.63 2.59
CA ILE A 189 -4.25 9.71 2.77
C ILE A 189 -2.90 9.24 2.23
N ILE A 190 -2.27 10.04 1.38
CA ILE A 190 -0.91 9.79 0.90
C ILE A 190 0.07 10.56 1.76
N LEU A 191 1.10 9.86 2.24
CA LEU A 191 2.24 10.44 2.94
C LEU A 191 3.49 10.31 2.08
N VAL A 192 4.29 11.38 2.06
CA VAL A 192 5.62 11.41 1.48
C VAL A 192 6.62 11.71 2.59
N ASP A 193 7.59 10.83 2.80
CA ASP A 193 8.54 10.92 3.93
C ASP A 193 7.86 11.16 5.31
N GLY A 194 6.72 10.49 5.54
CA GLY A 194 5.94 10.59 6.77
C GLY A 194 5.07 11.84 6.87
N ILE A 195 5.08 12.73 5.88
CA ILE A 195 4.31 13.98 5.85
C ILE A 195 3.09 13.81 4.94
N PRO A 196 1.86 14.16 5.38
CA PRO A 196 0.67 14.04 4.54
C PRO A 196 0.73 14.99 3.34
N ALA A 197 0.61 14.43 2.13
CA ALA A 197 0.67 15.15 0.85
C ALA A 197 -0.73 15.44 0.26
N GLY A 198 -1.74 14.67 0.64
CA GLY A 198 -3.11 14.86 0.18
C GLY A 198 -4.01 13.68 0.53
N ALA A 199 -5.31 13.83 0.28
CA ALA A 199 -6.28 12.80 0.60
C ALA A 199 -7.41 12.70 -0.43
N VAL A 200 -7.99 11.50 -0.55
CA VAL A 200 -9.19 11.23 -1.35
C VAL A 200 -10.13 10.36 -0.54
N ASN A 201 -11.41 10.68 -0.51
CA ASN A 201 -12.42 9.83 0.09
C ASN A 201 -12.95 8.83 -0.95
N ARG A 202 -13.05 7.56 -0.55
CA ARG A 202 -13.59 6.48 -1.36
C ARG A 202 -14.95 6.10 -0.79
N VAL A 203 -16.01 6.51 -1.45
CA VAL A 203 -17.40 6.27 -0.99
C VAL A 203 -17.91 4.97 -1.61
N PRO A 204 -18.38 4.00 -0.79
CA PRO A 204 -18.89 2.74 -1.30
C PRO A 204 -20.12 2.94 -2.20
N ALA A 205 -20.30 2.04 -3.17
CA ALA A 205 -21.54 1.97 -3.93
C ALA A 205 -22.72 1.57 -3.03
N ALA A 206 -23.92 1.92 -3.43
CA ALA A 206 -25.13 1.54 -2.69
C ALA A 206 -25.24 -0.01 -2.56
N GLY A 207 -25.40 -0.50 -1.34
CA GLY A 207 -25.47 -1.93 -1.03
C GLY A 207 -24.12 -2.65 -0.92
N GLU A 208 -23.00 -1.98 -1.22
CA GLU A 208 -21.65 -2.52 -1.06
C GLU A 208 -21.05 -2.08 0.28
N ALA A 209 -20.36 -2.99 0.97
CA ALA A 209 -19.67 -2.69 2.23
C ALA A 209 -18.25 -2.14 2.01
N ARG A 210 -17.68 -2.35 0.83
CA ARG A 210 -16.29 -2.01 0.49
C ARG A 210 -16.22 -0.69 -0.26
N ALA A 211 -15.29 0.16 0.11
CA ALA A 211 -15.09 1.48 -0.47
C ALA A 211 -14.01 1.53 -1.57
N ASN A 212 -13.32 0.41 -1.82
CA ASN A 212 -12.24 0.36 -2.80
C ASN A 212 -12.71 0.74 -4.22
N LEU A 213 -11.94 1.57 -4.92
CA LEU A 213 -12.26 2.03 -6.28
C LEU A 213 -12.40 0.87 -7.27
N HIS A 214 -11.65 -0.22 -7.10
CA HIS A 214 -11.71 -1.40 -7.96
C HIS A 214 -13.05 -2.17 -7.87
N VAL A 215 -13.80 -2.01 -6.80
CA VAL A 215 -15.10 -2.65 -6.60
C VAL A 215 -16.27 -1.67 -6.77
N GLY A 216 -16.03 -0.55 -7.43
CA GLY A 216 -17.06 0.43 -7.75
C GLY A 216 -17.22 1.58 -6.77
N GLY A 217 -16.31 1.74 -5.83
CA GLY A 217 -16.24 2.92 -4.98
C GLY A 217 -16.03 4.19 -5.79
N ARG A 218 -16.61 5.31 -5.33
CA ARG A 218 -16.49 6.61 -5.97
C ARG A 218 -15.45 7.47 -5.23
N ALA A 219 -14.51 8.04 -6.00
CA ALA A 219 -13.54 9.00 -5.45
C ALA A 219 -14.19 10.37 -5.28
N GLU A 220 -14.04 10.95 -4.10
CA GLU A 220 -14.51 12.29 -3.78
C GLU A 220 -13.39 13.14 -3.16
N LYS A 221 -13.42 14.44 -3.38
CA LYS A 221 -12.49 15.37 -2.73
C LYS A 221 -12.65 15.30 -1.22
N SER A 222 -11.54 15.21 -0.49
CA SER A 222 -11.56 15.15 0.96
C SER A 222 -10.40 15.96 1.55
N PRO A 223 -10.66 17.09 2.21
CA PRO A 223 -9.61 17.80 2.92
C PRO A 223 -9.16 17.00 4.15
N LEU A 224 -7.90 17.18 4.56
CA LEU A 224 -7.37 16.64 5.81
C LEU A 224 -8.01 17.33 7.02
N THR A 225 -8.66 16.54 7.87
CA THR A 225 -9.21 17.00 9.15
C THR A 225 -8.11 17.21 10.20
N ALA A 226 -8.45 17.77 11.34
CA ALA A 226 -7.53 17.85 12.48
C ALA A 226 -7.12 16.44 12.94
N ARG A 227 -8.08 15.50 12.99
CA ARG A 227 -7.82 14.12 13.37
C ARG A 227 -6.90 13.38 12.38
N ASP A 228 -7.11 13.57 11.09
CA ASP A 228 -6.21 13.01 10.07
C ASP A 228 -4.76 13.47 10.28
N LYS A 229 -4.57 14.76 10.61
CA LYS A 229 -3.24 15.33 10.89
C LYS A 229 -2.63 14.76 12.17
N GLU A 230 -3.42 14.54 13.21
CA GLU A 230 -2.97 13.87 14.44
C GLU A 230 -2.50 12.43 14.16
N ILE A 231 -3.29 11.66 13.41
CA ILE A 231 -2.92 10.31 12.97
C ILE A 231 -1.60 10.34 12.20
N CYS A 232 -1.50 11.19 11.18
CA CYS A 232 -0.28 11.32 10.37
C CYS A 232 0.93 11.74 11.21
N ALA A 233 0.76 12.67 12.16
CA ALA A 233 1.83 13.11 13.04
C ALA A 233 2.32 12.00 13.99
N ALA A 234 1.42 11.14 14.44
CA ALA A 234 1.75 10.02 15.32
C ALA A 234 2.56 8.92 14.61
N ILE A 235 2.23 8.61 13.35
CA ILE A 235 2.88 7.53 12.60
C ILE A 235 4.07 8.01 11.75
N GLY A 236 4.05 9.27 11.31
CA GLY A 236 4.98 9.84 10.35
C GLY A 236 6.46 9.64 10.70
N PRO A 237 6.92 9.94 11.93
CA PRO A 237 8.31 9.72 12.33
C PRO A 237 8.77 8.27 12.14
N SER A 238 7.97 7.30 12.56
CA SER A 238 8.28 5.87 12.39
C SER A 238 8.38 5.49 10.90
N LEU A 239 7.47 5.98 10.06
CA LEU A 239 7.50 5.73 8.62
C LEU A 239 8.77 6.29 7.97
N TYR A 240 9.17 7.50 8.36
CA TYR A 240 10.38 8.14 7.87
C TYR A 240 11.65 7.39 8.26
N GLU A 241 11.77 6.99 9.55
CA GLU A 241 12.89 6.21 10.08
C GLU A 241 13.04 4.84 9.40
N MET A 242 11.91 4.21 9.04
CA MET A 242 11.88 2.96 8.30
C MET A 242 12.15 3.12 6.79
N GLY A 243 12.45 4.32 6.31
CA GLY A 243 12.74 4.57 4.89
C GLY A 243 11.52 4.44 3.96
N PHE A 244 10.32 4.62 4.50
CA PHE A 244 9.10 4.64 3.71
C PHE A 244 8.86 6.02 3.11
N VAL A 245 9.26 6.19 1.88
CA VAL A 245 9.10 7.45 1.14
C VAL A 245 7.67 7.66 0.67
N PHE A 246 7.00 6.60 0.23
CA PHE A 246 5.65 6.66 -0.34
C PHE A 246 4.73 5.69 0.36
N VAL A 247 3.79 6.22 1.14
CA VAL A 247 2.84 5.45 1.95
C VAL A 247 1.42 5.93 1.70
N GLY A 248 0.48 4.99 1.68
CA GLY A 248 -0.95 5.26 1.73
C GLY A 248 -1.51 4.74 3.04
N ILE A 249 -2.27 5.56 3.76
CA ILE A 249 -3.02 5.09 4.94
C ILE A 249 -4.51 5.17 4.68
N ASP A 250 -5.27 4.31 5.34
CA ASP A 250 -6.72 4.27 5.24
C ASP A 250 -7.34 4.64 6.57
N VAL A 251 -8.27 5.59 6.54
CA VAL A 251 -8.94 6.16 7.72
C VAL A 251 -10.45 6.11 7.51
N ILE A 252 -11.17 5.46 8.43
CA ILE A 252 -12.62 5.42 8.48
C ILE A 252 -13.07 6.18 9.74
N GLY A 253 -13.92 7.21 9.56
CA GLY A 253 -14.23 8.12 10.65
C GLY A 253 -12.97 8.76 11.24
N ASP A 254 -12.69 8.48 12.51
CA ASP A 254 -11.55 9.01 13.27
C ASP A 254 -10.46 7.95 13.53
N THR A 255 -10.51 6.79 12.85
CA THR A 255 -9.63 5.65 13.13
C THR A 255 -8.84 5.17 11.92
N LEU A 256 -7.57 4.83 12.19
CA LEU A 256 -6.62 4.26 11.23
C LEU A 256 -6.91 2.76 11.05
N THR A 257 -7.11 2.31 9.82
CA THR A 257 -7.45 0.91 9.53
C THR A 257 -6.33 0.14 8.85
N GLU A 258 -5.52 0.79 8.02
CA GLU A 258 -4.42 0.17 7.26
C GLU A 258 -3.28 1.16 7.02
N ILE A 259 -2.04 0.63 6.95
CA ILE A 259 -0.85 1.37 6.49
C ILE A 259 -0.25 0.62 5.30
N ASN A 260 -0.39 1.18 4.11
CA ASN A 260 -0.02 0.57 2.85
C ASN A 260 1.35 1.09 2.39
N VAL A 261 2.41 0.29 2.57
CA VAL A 261 3.80 0.64 2.23
C VAL A 261 4.29 0.01 0.93
N THR A 262 3.53 -0.89 0.33
CA THR A 262 3.90 -1.63 -0.87
C THR A 262 3.69 -0.81 -2.14
N SER A 263 2.48 -0.78 -2.68
CA SER A 263 2.17 -0.06 -3.92
C SER A 263 0.92 0.81 -3.78
N PRO A 264 0.91 1.83 -2.87
CA PRO A 264 -0.25 2.65 -2.66
C PRO A 264 -0.68 3.39 -3.94
N THR A 265 -1.99 3.56 -4.10
CA THR A 265 -2.65 4.27 -5.20
C THR A 265 -3.43 5.47 -4.66
N GLY A 266 -3.92 6.34 -5.58
CA GLY A 266 -4.73 7.52 -5.21
C GLY A 266 -4.11 8.85 -5.63
N ILE A 267 -2.86 8.87 -6.14
CA ILE A 267 -2.19 10.12 -6.56
C ILE A 267 -3.00 10.85 -7.63
N GLN A 268 -3.50 10.14 -8.65
CA GLN A 268 -4.22 10.77 -9.77
C GLN A 268 -5.50 11.46 -9.31
N GLU A 269 -6.25 10.81 -8.42
CA GLU A 269 -7.49 11.33 -7.86
C GLU A 269 -7.21 12.57 -7.02
N ILE A 270 -6.22 12.52 -6.13
CA ILE A 270 -5.84 13.63 -5.26
C ILE A 270 -5.35 14.82 -6.10
N ASN A 271 -4.43 14.60 -7.04
CA ASN A 271 -3.93 15.66 -7.93
C ASN A 271 -5.07 16.35 -8.68
N ARG A 272 -6.02 15.56 -9.20
CA ARG A 272 -7.19 16.11 -9.93
C ARG A 272 -8.09 16.96 -9.03
N PHE A 273 -8.29 16.57 -7.76
CA PHE A 273 -9.19 17.27 -6.85
C PHE A 273 -8.55 18.49 -6.19
N ASP A 274 -7.25 18.42 -5.88
CA ASP A 274 -6.57 19.43 -5.06
C ASP A 274 -5.60 20.30 -5.86
N GLY A 275 -5.33 19.94 -7.13
CA GLY A 275 -4.40 20.69 -7.98
C GLY A 275 -2.94 20.58 -7.52
N VAL A 276 -2.60 19.51 -6.78
CA VAL A 276 -1.25 19.21 -6.31
C VAL A 276 -0.54 18.24 -7.27
N GLN A 277 0.76 18.06 -7.07
CA GLN A 277 1.61 17.14 -7.82
C GLN A 277 2.38 16.26 -6.83
N ILE A 278 1.69 15.21 -6.32
CA ILE A 278 2.27 14.32 -5.31
C ILE A 278 3.47 13.54 -5.86
N GLU A 279 3.42 13.16 -7.14
CA GLU A 279 4.54 12.52 -7.83
C GLU A 279 5.82 13.38 -7.80
N SER A 280 5.68 14.71 -7.91
CA SER A 280 6.82 15.62 -7.79
C SER A 280 7.40 15.62 -6.38
N GLN A 281 6.56 15.66 -5.33
CA GLN A 281 7.01 15.56 -3.94
C GLN A 281 7.73 14.23 -3.66
N ILE A 282 7.25 13.11 -4.22
CA ILE A 282 7.90 11.79 -4.09
C ILE A 282 9.28 11.82 -4.74
N TRP A 283 9.41 12.38 -5.94
CA TRP A 283 10.70 12.49 -6.61
C TRP A 283 11.66 13.46 -5.90
N ASP A 284 11.17 14.56 -5.32
CA ASP A 284 11.99 15.46 -4.50
C ASP A 284 12.58 14.72 -3.29
N ALA A 285 11.77 13.91 -2.60
CA ALA A 285 12.21 13.08 -1.48
C ALA A 285 13.24 12.01 -1.91
N ILE A 286 13.02 11.37 -3.05
CA ILE A 286 13.95 10.38 -3.62
C ILE A 286 15.29 11.04 -3.96
N GLU A 287 15.29 12.14 -4.70
CA GLU A 287 16.49 12.86 -5.11
C GLU A 287 17.27 13.41 -3.92
N ALA A 288 16.58 13.92 -2.89
CA ALA A 288 17.21 14.35 -1.64
C ALA A 288 17.96 13.20 -0.96
N ARG A 289 17.36 11.99 -0.90
CA ARG A 289 17.99 10.79 -0.32
C ARG A 289 19.19 10.32 -1.16
N ILE A 290 19.11 10.36 -2.49
CA ILE A 290 20.23 10.02 -3.38
C ILE A 290 21.39 11.01 -3.17
N ASN A 291 21.10 12.29 -3.11
CA ASN A 291 22.11 13.34 -2.94
C ASN A 291 22.79 13.29 -1.56
N ALA A 292 22.03 13.01 -0.49
CA ALA A 292 22.58 12.85 0.85
C ALA A 292 23.56 11.66 0.98
N ARG A 293 23.46 10.65 0.10
CA ARG A 293 24.39 9.51 0.06
C ARG A 293 25.67 9.79 -0.72
N LYS A 294 25.61 10.71 -1.68
CA LYS A 294 26.75 11.08 -2.52
C LYS A 294 27.64 12.16 -1.85
N ALA A 295 27.14 12.80 -0.79
CA ALA A 295 27.82 13.81 0.01
C ALA A 295 28.64 13.18 1.15
#